data_de4f461d256b2aebf87bfef7da47b3e7
#
_entry.id   de4f461d256b2aebf87bfef7da47b3e7
#
_cell.length_a   1.000
_cell.length_b   1.000
_cell.length_c   1.000
_cell.angle_alpha   90.00
_cell.angle_beta   90.00
_cell.angle_gamma   90.00
#
_symmetry.space_group_name_H-M   'P 1'
#
loop_
_entity.id
_entity.type
_entity.pdbx_description
1 polymer ?
#
loop_
_entity_poly.entity_id
_entity_poly.type
_entity_poly.pdbx_seq_one_letter_code
_entity_poly.pdbx_strand_id
1 'polypeptide(L)'
;MARPLRKKYRPWNPAAYAQLRYAPADRLPEGDLVFFLLDLVPRLDLSRFYASYEVETRGAPPFDPALLVCLLLYAYCVGVFSSRKIAAACERNLAFLAIVGDDRPDFRTISDFRKEHLDLFADVFTEVLGIAAEAG
;
A
#
# COMPACT_ATOMS: atom_id res chain seq x y z
N MET A 1 9.43 14.18 -13.21
CA MET A 1 9.69 14.60 -11.82
C MET A 1 8.37 14.90 -11.12
N ALA A 2 8.20 14.37 -9.93
CA ALA A 2 6.97 14.56 -9.18
C ALA A 2 6.85 16.01 -8.66
N ARG A 3 5.64 16.56 -8.72
CA ARG A 3 5.37 17.87 -8.14
C ARG A 3 5.37 17.76 -6.61
N PRO A 4 5.92 18.76 -5.88
CA PRO A 4 5.86 18.74 -4.42
C PRO A 4 4.42 18.63 -3.93
N LEU A 5 4.18 17.79 -2.94
CA LEU A 5 2.87 17.60 -2.35
C LEU A 5 2.59 18.74 -1.36
N ARG A 6 1.37 19.32 -1.43
CA ARG A 6 0.95 20.35 -0.49
C ARG A 6 0.29 19.77 0.75
N LYS A 7 -0.44 18.67 0.58
CA LYS A 7 -1.11 17.98 1.69
C LYS A 7 -0.12 17.09 2.40
N LYS A 8 -0.19 17.08 3.74
CA LYS A 8 0.61 16.16 4.54
C LYS A 8 -0.10 14.82 4.65
N TYR A 9 0.67 13.75 4.59
CA TYR A 9 0.17 12.39 4.73
C TYR A 9 0.81 11.75 5.95
N ARG A 10 0.18 10.72 6.49
CA ARG A 10 0.83 9.88 7.49
C ARG A 10 1.99 9.20 6.80
N PRO A 11 3.21 9.27 7.36
CA PRO A 11 4.35 8.63 6.70
C PRO A 11 4.12 7.14 6.53
N TRP A 12 4.43 6.64 5.34
CA TRP A 12 4.46 5.20 5.14
C TRP A 12 5.84 4.72 5.54
N ASN A 13 5.89 4.01 6.66
CA ASN A 13 7.16 3.53 7.20
C ASN A 13 7.05 2.04 7.53
N PRO A 14 7.32 1.16 6.54
CA PRO A 14 7.22 -0.29 6.76
C PRO A 14 8.18 -0.81 7.80
N ALA A 15 9.21 -0.04 8.16
CA ALA A 15 10.17 -0.46 9.19
C ALA A 15 9.78 -0.02 10.61
N ALA A 16 8.65 0.67 10.79
CA ALA A 16 8.26 1.19 12.10
C ALA A 16 7.39 0.17 12.85
N TYR A 17 8.01 -0.64 13.70
CA TYR A 17 7.32 -1.67 14.48
C TYR A 17 7.51 -1.44 15.97
N ALA A 18 7.06 -0.26 16.44
CA ALA A 18 7.28 0.11 17.83
C ALA A 18 6.63 -0.84 18.84
N GLN A 19 5.53 -1.49 18.44
CA GLN A 19 4.76 -2.34 19.34
C GLN A 19 5.06 -3.82 19.17
N LEU A 20 5.95 -4.20 18.26
CA LEU A 20 6.29 -5.59 18.00
C LEU A 20 7.71 -5.88 18.48
N ARG A 21 7.93 -7.11 18.94
CA ARG A 21 9.26 -7.55 19.40
C ARG A 21 10.22 -7.78 18.26
N TYR A 22 9.72 -7.91 17.06
CA TYR A 22 10.52 -8.17 15.87
C TYR A 22 9.88 -7.48 14.67
N ALA A 23 10.69 -7.16 13.67
CA ALA A 23 10.17 -6.64 12.42
C ALA A 23 9.54 -7.79 11.63
N PRO A 24 8.29 -7.67 11.18
CA PRO A 24 7.66 -8.73 10.38
C PRO A 24 8.49 -9.14 9.16
N ALA A 25 9.18 -8.20 8.52
CA ALA A 25 10.01 -8.50 7.36
C ALA A 25 11.12 -9.50 7.67
N ASP A 26 11.64 -9.52 8.90
CA ASP A 26 12.71 -10.42 9.30
C ASP A 26 12.24 -11.88 9.39
N ARG A 27 10.94 -12.10 9.47
CA ARG A 27 10.33 -13.44 9.57
C ARG A 27 9.86 -13.98 8.23
N LEU A 28 9.97 -13.20 7.16
CA LEU A 28 9.53 -13.63 5.84
C LEU A 28 10.72 -14.15 5.03
N PRO A 29 10.47 -15.13 4.13
CA PRO A 29 11.51 -15.58 3.20
C PRO A 29 12.01 -14.44 2.33
N GLU A 30 13.30 -14.46 1.97
CA GLU A 30 13.90 -13.41 1.15
C GLU A 30 13.19 -13.21 -0.19
N GLY A 31 12.66 -14.28 -0.76
CA GLY A 31 11.98 -14.21 -2.07
C GLY A 31 10.49 -13.93 -1.98
N ASP A 32 9.97 -13.53 -0.81
CA ASP A 32 8.54 -13.24 -0.68
C ASP A 32 8.13 -12.10 -1.61
N LEU A 33 6.98 -12.27 -2.25
CA LEU A 33 6.42 -11.29 -3.18
C LEU A 33 6.33 -9.89 -2.57
N VAL A 34 6.11 -9.80 -1.25
CA VAL A 34 5.97 -8.50 -0.59
C VAL A 34 7.21 -7.63 -0.78
N PHE A 35 8.41 -8.22 -0.81
CA PHE A 35 9.63 -7.43 -0.99
C PHE A 35 9.72 -6.84 -2.38
N PHE A 36 9.27 -7.59 -3.40
CA PHE A 36 9.20 -7.06 -4.76
C PHE A 36 8.29 -5.83 -4.81
N LEU A 37 7.12 -5.90 -4.19
CA LEU A 37 6.17 -4.79 -4.19
C LEU A 37 6.65 -3.60 -3.35
N LEU A 38 7.26 -3.86 -2.20
CA LEU A 38 7.83 -2.79 -1.37
C LEU A 38 8.94 -2.02 -2.08
N ASP A 39 9.70 -2.70 -2.93
CA ASP A 39 10.74 -2.06 -3.74
C ASP A 39 10.15 -1.33 -4.95
N LEU A 40 9.14 -1.91 -5.57
CA LEU A 40 8.57 -1.41 -6.81
C LEU A 40 7.64 -0.21 -6.63
N VAL A 41 6.72 -0.29 -5.66
CA VAL A 41 5.66 0.72 -5.54
C VAL A 41 6.20 2.15 -5.39
N PRO A 42 7.26 2.40 -4.61
CA PRO A 42 7.81 3.77 -4.53
C PRO A 42 8.35 4.30 -5.86
N ARG A 43 8.61 3.43 -6.83
CA ARG A 43 9.13 3.82 -8.15
C ARG A 43 8.03 4.06 -9.18
N LEU A 44 6.79 3.70 -8.87
CA LEU A 44 5.66 3.91 -9.78
C LEU A 44 5.25 5.38 -9.77
N ASP A 45 4.70 5.85 -10.88
CA ASP A 45 4.08 7.16 -10.93
C ASP A 45 2.67 7.09 -10.35
N LEU A 46 2.54 7.50 -9.11
CA LEU A 46 1.25 7.51 -8.40
C LEU A 46 0.66 8.90 -8.29
N SER A 47 1.14 9.86 -9.11
CA SER A 47 0.73 11.25 -9.03
C SER A 47 -0.79 11.43 -9.12
N ARG A 48 -1.47 10.62 -9.93
CA ARG A 48 -2.93 10.71 -10.09
C ARG A 48 -3.68 10.29 -8.82
N PHE A 49 -3.10 9.38 -8.02
CA PHE A 49 -3.67 9.04 -6.72
C PHE A 49 -3.54 10.20 -5.75
N TYR A 50 -2.37 10.82 -5.71
CA TYR A 50 -2.14 11.95 -4.81
C TYR A 50 -2.99 13.16 -5.20
N ALA A 51 -3.22 13.37 -6.49
CA ALA A 51 -3.98 14.52 -6.97
C ALA A 51 -5.38 14.62 -6.36
N SER A 52 -6.03 13.50 -6.10
CA SER A 52 -7.37 13.49 -5.51
C SER A 52 -7.39 13.98 -4.06
N TYR A 53 -6.25 13.96 -3.38
CA TYR A 53 -6.14 14.40 -1.98
C TYR A 53 -5.63 15.84 -1.85
N GLU A 54 -4.97 16.38 -2.88
CA GLU A 54 -4.29 17.68 -2.79
C GLU A 54 -5.23 18.85 -2.57
N VAL A 55 -6.51 18.69 -2.93
CA VAL A 55 -7.50 19.75 -2.80
C VAL A 55 -7.99 19.92 -1.37
N GLU A 56 -7.87 18.88 -0.54
CA GLU A 56 -8.36 18.92 0.84
C GLU A 56 -7.17 18.89 1.80
N THR A 57 -7.00 19.98 2.54
CA THR A 57 -5.87 20.11 3.48
C THR A 57 -6.28 20.13 4.94
N ARG A 58 -7.59 20.03 5.22
CA ARG A 58 -8.11 20.05 6.59
C ARG A 58 -8.17 18.64 7.16
N GLY A 59 -8.20 18.59 8.48
CA GLY A 59 -8.37 17.34 9.22
C GLY A 59 -7.09 16.57 9.40
N ALA A 60 -7.23 15.36 9.94
CA ALA A 60 -6.09 14.47 10.15
C ALA A 60 -5.49 14.05 8.80
N PRO A 61 -4.16 13.91 8.72
CA PRO A 61 -3.54 13.44 7.49
C PRO A 61 -4.05 12.06 7.12
N PRO A 62 -4.37 11.81 5.85
CA PRO A 62 -4.77 10.48 5.41
C PRO A 62 -3.55 9.56 5.32
N PHE A 63 -3.81 8.27 5.13
CA PHE A 63 -2.75 7.32 4.79
C PHE A 63 -2.11 7.73 3.47
N ASP A 64 -0.83 7.46 3.32
CA ASP A 64 -0.14 7.67 2.05
C ASP A 64 -0.76 6.75 1.00
N PRO A 65 -1.20 7.29 -0.16
CA PRO A 65 -1.74 6.45 -1.22
C PRO A 65 -0.82 5.32 -1.65
N ALA A 66 0.50 5.50 -1.59
CA ALA A 66 1.44 4.44 -1.92
C ALA A 66 1.28 3.23 -1.02
N LEU A 67 1.02 3.43 0.28
CA LEU A 67 0.74 2.34 1.21
C LEU A 67 -0.49 1.57 0.76
N LEU A 68 -1.57 2.28 0.43
CA LEU A 68 -2.83 1.66 0.04
C LEU A 68 -2.71 0.93 -1.29
N VAL A 69 -1.97 1.50 -2.25
CA VAL A 69 -1.70 0.84 -3.53
C VAL A 69 -0.92 -0.47 -3.29
N CYS A 70 0.14 -0.40 -2.50
CA CYS A 70 0.95 -1.59 -2.21
C CYS A 70 0.11 -2.67 -1.52
N LEU A 71 -0.69 -2.25 -0.54
CA LEU A 71 -1.55 -3.16 0.21
C LEU A 71 -2.54 -3.88 -0.71
N LEU A 72 -3.21 -3.15 -1.60
CA LEU A 72 -4.18 -3.73 -2.53
C LEU A 72 -3.50 -4.63 -3.56
N LEU A 73 -2.35 -4.23 -4.09
CA LEU A 73 -1.60 -5.07 -5.04
C LEU A 73 -1.24 -6.40 -4.41
N TYR A 74 -0.69 -6.36 -3.20
CA TYR A 74 -0.31 -7.59 -2.52
C TYR A 74 -1.53 -8.47 -2.22
N ALA A 75 -2.59 -7.85 -1.69
CA ALA A 75 -3.82 -8.58 -1.36
C ALA A 75 -4.38 -9.30 -2.58
N TYR A 76 -4.44 -8.62 -3.71
CA TYR A 76 -4.95 -9.22 -4.94
C TYR A 76 -4.07 -10.35 -5.44
N CYS A 77 -2.76 -10.20 -5.32
CA CYS A 77 -1.83 -11.24 -5.73
C CYS A 77 -1.97 -12.52 -4.90
N VAL A 78 -2.34 -12.40 -3.62
CA VAL A 78 -2.51 -13.56 -2.75
C VAL A 78 -3.97 -13.97 -2.57
N GLY A 79 -4.89 -13.36 -3.33
CA GLY A 79 -6.28 -13.79 -3.37
C GLY A 79 -7.15 -13.27 -2.24
N VAL A 80 -6.77 -12.15 -1.61
CA VAL A 80 -7.57 -11.53 -0.56
C VAL A 80 -8.22 -10.27 -1.14
N PHE A 81 -9.54 -10.30 -1.38
CA PHE A 81 -10.22 -9.24 -2.11
C PHE A 81 -11.12 -8.36 -1.24
N SER A 82 -11.69 -8.91 -0.17
CA SER A 82 -12.61 -8.18 0.68
C SER A 82 -11.85 -7.14 1.52
N SER A 83 -12.38 -5.93 1.60
CA SER A 83 -11.78 -4.88 2.42
C SER A 83 -11.68 -5.29 3.89
N ARG A 84 -12.68 -6.01 4.40
CA ARG A 84 -12.64 -6.50 5.78
C ARG A 84 -11.58 -7.56 5.99
N LYS A 85 -11.40 -8.46 5.03
CA LYS A 85 -10.34 -9.48 5.11
C LYS A 85 -8.96 -8.87 4.98
N ILE A 86 -8.82 -7.86 4.14
CA ILE A 86 -7.55 -7.14 3.99
C ILE A 86 -7.20 -6.46 5.32
N ALA A 87 -8.15 -5.75 5.92
CA ALA A 87 -7.93 -5.08 7.20
C ALA A 87 -7.56 -6.08 8.30
N ALA A 88 -8.25 -7.22 8.34
CA ALA A 88 -7.95 -8.27 9.32
C ALA A 88 -6.55 -8.85 9.10
N ALA A 89 -6.15 -9.03 7.84
CA ALA A 89 -4.82 -9.53 7.52
C ALA A 89 -3.71 -8.57 7.96
N CYS A 90 -3.97 -7.27 7.94
CA CYS A 90 -3.00 -6.27 8.41
C CYS A 90 -2.68 -6.44 9.91
N GLU A 91 -3.49 -7.15 10.66
CA GLU A 91 -3.25 -7.39 12.08
C GLU A 91 -2.61 -8.74 12.38
N ARG A 92 -2.65 -9.67 11.44
CA ARG A 92 -2.28 -11.05 11.71
C ARG A 92 -1.26 -11.65 10.75
N ASN A 93 -1.24 -11.19 9.52
CA ASN A 93 -0.39 -11.79 8.49
C ASN A 93 0.92 -11.01 8.38
N LEU A 94 2.06 -11.73 8.46
CA LEU A 94 3.37 -11.10 8.46
C LEU A 94 3.63 -10.23 7.23
N ALA A 95 3.25 -10.69 6.04
CA ALA A 95 3.49 -9.91 4.83
C ALA A 95 2.66 -8.62 4.82
N PHE A 96 1.39 -8.69 5.22
CA PHE A 96 0.55 -7.49 5.34
C PHE A 96 1.11 -6.55 6.39
N LEU A 97 1.56 -7.08 7.53
CA LEU A 97 2.19 -6.27 8.57
C LEU A 97 3.46 -5.59 8.05
N ALA A 98 4.23 -6.29 7.23
CA ALA A 98 5.45 -5.70 6.63
C ALA A 98 5.12 -4.49 5.75
N ILE A 99 3.95 -4.48 5.12
CA ILE A 99 3.53 -3.34 4.30
C ILE A 99 3.10 -2.16 5.15
N VAL A 100 2.22 -2.40 6.11
CA VAL A 100 1.56 -1.29 6.83
C VAL A 100 2.33 -0.80 8.06
N GLY A 101 3.21 -1.62 8.62
CA GLY A 101 3.92 -1.25 9.84
C GLY A 101 2.94 -1.09 11.00
N ASP A 102 3.10 -0.02 11.76
CA ASP A 102 2.24 0.28 12.92
C ASP A 102 0.96 1.03 12.56
N ASP A 103 0.88 1.58 11.36
CA ASP A 103 -0.22 2.46 10.97
C ASP A 103 -1.18 1.72 10.04
N ARG A 104 -2.10 0.98 10.65
CA ARG A 104 -2.98 0.05 9.94
C ARG A 104 -4.27 0.71 9.50
N PRO A 105 -4.62 0.66 8.20
CA PRO A 105 -5.89 1.19 7.75
C PRO A 105 -7.05 0.27 8.15
N ASP A 106 -8.20 0.87 8.45
CA ASP A 106 -9.40 0.10 8.68
C ASP A 106 -10.08 -0.28 7.36
N PHE A 107 -11.13 -1.12 7.44
CA PHE A 107 -11.77 -1.62 6.22
C PHE A 107 -12.49 -0.51 5.44
N ARG A 108 -12.94 0.54 6.10
CA ARG A 108 -13.61 1.67 5.42
C ARG A 108 -12.62 2.46 4.59
N THR A 109 -11.45 2.74 5.15
CA THR A 109 -10.38 3.41 4.43
C THR A 109 -10.00 2.64 3.17
N ILE A 110 -9.83 1.33 3.30
CA ILE A 110 -9.49 0.45 2.18
C ILE A 110 -10.60 0.47 1.12
N SER A 111 -11.84 0.32 1.56
CA SER A 111 -13.00 0.28 0.67
C SER A 111 -13.16 1.60 -0.09
N ASP A 112 -13.07 2.72 0.63
CA ASP A 112 -13.24 4.04 0.01
C ASP A 112 -12.14 4.33 -0.99
N PHE A 113 -10.89 4.03 -0.63
CA PHE A 113 -9.77 4.22 -1.53
C PHE A 113 -9.95 3.44 -2.83
N ARG A 114 -10.36 2.18 -2.72
CA ARG A 114 -10.56 1.32 -3.88
C ARG A 114 -11.68 1.83 -4.78
N LYS A 115 -12.78 2.29 -4.20
CA LYS A 115 -13.91 2.83 -4.96
C LYS A 115 -13.54 4.11 -5.67
N GLU A 116 -12.82 4.99 -5.00
CA GLU A 116 -12.44 6.29 -5.55
C GLU A 116 -11.39 6.19 -6.65
N HIS A 117 -10.58 5.14 -6.64
CA HIS A 117 -9.44 5.01 -7.54
C HIS A 117 -9.46 3.72 -8.37
N LEU A 118 -10.66 3.18 -8.62
CA LEU A 118 -10.79 1.88 -9.27
C LEU A 118 -10.07 1.82 -10.62
N ASP A 119 -10.29 2.81 -11.48
CA ASP A 119 -9.68 2.83 -12.81
C ASP A 119 -8.16 3.01 -12.73
N LEU A 120 -7.71 3.90 -11.85
CA LEU A 120 -6.28 4.13 -11.64
C LEU A 120 -5.60 2.86 -11.12
N PHE A 121 -6.26 2.17 -10.21
CA PHE A 121 -5.70 0.95 -9.63
C PHE A 121 -5.60 -0.16 -10.70
N ALA A 122 -6.60 -0.27 -11.55
CA ALA A 122 -6.56 -1.26 -12.64
C ALA A 122 -5.38 -1.02 -13.57
N ASP A 123 -5.10 0.24 -13.92
CA ASP A 123 -3.96 0.61 -14.75
C ASP A 123 -2.64 0.25 -14.08
N VAL A 124 -2.50 0.56 -12.79
CA VAL A 124 -1.30 0.23 -12.02
C VAL A 124 -1.11 -1.28 -11.94
N PHE A 125 -2.18 -2.03 -11.70
CA PHE A 125 -2.11 -3.47 -11.61
C PHE A 125 -1.62 -4.08 -12.92
N THR A 126 -2.13 -3.59 -14.04
CA THR A 126 -1.69 -4.04 -15.37
C THR A 126 -0.20 -3.73 -15.58
N GLU A 127 0.23 -2.54 -15.22
CA GLU A 127 1.64 -2.15 -15.32
C GLU A 127 2.54 -3.06 -14.49
N VAL A 128 2.15 -3.34 -13.25
CA VAL A 128 2.92 -4.20 -12.34
C VAL A 128 3.01 -5.63 -12.89
N LEU A 129 1.91 -6.16 -13.42
CA LEU A 129 1.93 -7.49 -14.02
C LEU A 129 2.88 -7.55 -15.23
N GLY A 130 2.90 -6.49 -16.03
CA GLY A 130 3.83 -6.40 -17.16
C GLY A 130 5.28 -6.42 -16.73
N ILE A 131 5.62 -5.66 -15.69
CA ILE A 131 6.97 -5.61 -15.13
C ILE A 131 7.36 -6.99 -14.57
N ALA A 132 6.46 -7.64 -13.85
CA ALA A 132 6.72 -8.96 -13.29
C ALA A 132 6.95 -10.00 -14.39
N ALA A 133 6.19 -9.94 -15.47
CA ALA A 133 6.34 -10.85 -16.60
C ALA A 133 7.70 -10.68 -17.27
N GLU A 134 8.17 -9.43 -17.42
CA GLU A 134 9.48 -9.16 -18.02
C GLU A 134 10.64 -9.63 -17.13
N ALA A 135 10.44 -9.55 -15.82
CA ALA A 135 11.46 -9.98 -14.87
C ALA A 135 11.60 -11.51 -14.79
N GLY A 136 10.64 -12.22 -15.36
CA GLY A 136 10.65 -13.66 -15.36
C GLY A 136 9.85 -14.26 -14.28
#